data_db5e9aa86aa07d99a5cd7ec0923aa719
#
_entry.id   db5e9aa86aa07d99a5cd7ec0923aa719
#
_cell.length_a   1.000
_cell.length_b   1.000
_cell.length_c   1.000
_cell.angle_alpha   90.00
_cell.angle_beta   90.00
_cell.angle_gamma   90.00
#
_symmetry.space_group_name_H-M   'P 1'
#
loop_
_entity.id
_entity.type
_entity.pdbx_description
1 polymer ?
#
loop_
_entity_poly.entity_id
_entity_poly.type
_entity_poly.pdbx_seq_one_letter_code
_entity_poly.pdbx_strand_id
1 'polypeptide(L)' 'MRVHWEIIADNLSKAGWSWGCVSAVDSNGRTIWIADAHRGDGKRFAVRAEEKLTAFVELEAAIRVG' A
#
# COMPACT_ATOMS: atom_id res chain seq x y z
N MET A 1 -14.81 -15.09 -1.45
CA MET A 1 -14.78 -13.69 -1.92
C MET A 1 -13.50 -13.02 -1.43
N ARG A 2 -12.87 -12.26 -2.29
CA ARG A 2 -11.64 -11.54 -1.94
C ARG A 2 -11.95 -10.11 -1.58
N VAL A 3 -11.27 -9.57 -0.55
CA VAL A 3 -11.44 -8.16 -0.19
C VAL A 3 -10.62 -7.27 -1.15
N HIS A 4 -11.04 -6.01 -1.28
CA HIS A 4 -10.47 -5.09 -2.28
C HIS A 4 -8.96 -4.90 -2.15
N TRP A 5 -8.42 -4.83 -0.93
CA TRP A 5 -6.98 -4.63 -0.78
C TRP A 5 -6.17 -5.82 -1.29
N GLU A 6 -6.73 -7.04 -1.20
CA GLU A 6 -6.07 -8.22 -1.73
C GLU A 6 -5.99 -8.18 -3.26
N ILE A 7 -7.04 -7.66 -3.91
CA ILE A 7 -7.06 -7.51 -5.36
C ILE A 7 -5.98 -6.52 -5.79
N ILE A 8 -5.86 -5.41 -5.08
CA ILE A 8 -4.83 -4.39 -5.36
C ILE A 8 -3.44 -5.00 -5.15
N ALA A 9 -3.24 -5.72 -4.06
CA ALA A 9 -1.97 -6.38 -3.76
C ALA A 9 -1.58 -7.36 -4.86
N ASP A 10 -2.52 -8.15 -5.35
CA ASP A 10 -2.27 -9.07 -6.47
C ASP A 10 -1.87 -8.33 -7.72
N ASN A 11 -2.55 -7.23 -8.03
CA ASN A 11 -2.24 -6.42 -9.20
C ASN A 11 -0.83 -5.84 -9.12
N LEU A 12 -0.42 -5.40 -7.93
CA LEU A 12 0.93 -4.91 -7.70
C LEU A 12 1.96 -6.01 -7.94
N SER A 13 1.71 -7.20 -7.39
CA SER A 13 2.60 -8.34 -7.56
C SER A 13 2.74 -8.73 -9.03
N LYS A 14 1.64 -8.76 -9.77
CA LYS A 14 1.63 -9.09 -11.20
C LYS A 14 2.39 -8.06 -12.04
N ALA A 15 2.41 -6.82 -11.57
CA ALA A 15 3.11 -5.73 -12.25
C ALA A 15 4.60 -5.65 -11.87
N GLY A 16 5.09 -6.59 -11.07
CA GLY A 16 6.50 -6.65 -10.69
C GLY A 16 6.85 -5.88 -9.44
N TRP A 17 5.86 -5.43 -8.69
CA TRP A 17 6.07 -4.71 -7.44
C TRP A 17 6.12 -5.66 -6.26
N SER A 18 7.09 -5.46 -5.37
CA SER A 18 7.07 -6.04 -4.03
C SER A 18 6.41 -5.05 -3.10
N TRP A 19 5.49 -5.51 -2.28
CA TRP A 19 4.72 -4.62 -1.41
C TRP A 19 4.76 -5.11 0.03
N GLY A 20 4.55 -4.18 0.96
CA GLY A 20 4.38 -4.49 2.37
C GLY A 20 3.34 -3.57 2.99
N CYS A 21 2.72 -4.03 4.06
CA CYS A 21 1.75 -3.22 4.79
C CYS A 21 1.87 -3.54 6.27
N VAL A 22 2.01 -2.50 7.09
CA VAL A 22 2.11 -2.66 8.53
C VAL A 22 1.13 -1.71 9.20
N SER A 23 0.69 -2.06 10.39
CA SER A 23 -0.10 -1.15 11.22
C SER A 23 0.78 -0.62 12.35
N ALA A 24 0.50 0.61 12.76
CA ALA A 24 1.17 1.25 13.88
C ALA A 24 0.16 2.09 14.65
N VAL A 25 0.48 2.43 15.88
CA VAL A 25 -0.36 3.31 16.70
C VAL A 25 0.34 4.66 16.76
N ASP A 26 -0.39 5.73 16.42
CA ASP A 26 0.16 7.07 16.47
C ASP A 26 0.16 7.62 17.91
N SER A 27 0.67 8.83 18.07
CA SER A 27 0.77 9.46 19.40
C SER A 27 -0.59 9.74 20.04
N ASN A 28 -1.67 9.74 19.27
CA ASN A 28 -3.03 9.94 19.76
C ASN A 28 -3.77 8.62 20.02
N GLY A 29 -3.08 7.47 19.91
CA GLY A 29 -3.67 6.17 20.12
C GLY A 29 -4.48 5.65 18.96
N ARG A 30 -4.40 6.26 17.79
CA ARG A 30 -5.11 5.82 16.60
C ARG A 30 -4.26 4.83 15.80
N THR A 31 -4.91 3.82 15.25
CA THR A 31 -4.25 2.89 14.35
C THR A 31 -4.09 3.54 12.98
N ILE A 32 -2.89 3.49 12.46
CA ILE A 32 -2.59 3.93 11.10
C ILE A 32 -2.01 2.75 10.32
N TRP A 33 -2.21 2.77 9.02
CA TRP A 33 -1.68 1.76 8.11
C TRP A 33 -0.65 2.39 7.20
N ILE A 34 0.50 1.74 7.07
CA ILE A 34 1.59 2.20 6.22
C ILE A 34 1.78 1.11 5.17
N ALA A 35 1.54 1.46 3.92
CA ALA A 35 1.73 0.54 2.81
C ALA A 35 2.87 1.06 1.94
N ASP A 36 3.73 0.15 1.49
CA ASP A 36 4.81 0.52 0.59
C ASP A 36 4.90 -0.48 -0.55
N ALA A 37 5.50 -0.03 -1.63
CA ALA A 37 5.81 -0.87 -2.77
C ALA A 37 7.14 -0.43 -3.38
N HIS A 38 7.91 -1.40 -3.85
CA HIS A 38 9.16 -1.12 -4.53
C HIS A 38 9.34 -2.09 -5.69
N ARG A 39 10.12 -1.66 -6.67
CA ARG A 39 10.38 -2.43 -7.87
C ARG A 39 11.89 -2.53 -8.07
N GLY A 40 12.33 -3.54 -8.83
CA GLY A 40 13.75 -3.81 -9.04
C GLY A 40 14.52 -2.70 -9.74
N ASP A 41 13.84 -1.76 -10.41
CA ASP A 41 14.47 -0.63 -11.07
C ASP A 41 14.73 0.56 -10.12
N GLY A 42 14.50 0.38 -8.82
CA GLY A 42 14.74 1.40 -7.81
C GLY A 42 13.55 2.28 -7.48
N LYS A 43 12.43 2.13 -8.17
CA LYS A 43 11.22 2.90 -7.86
C LYS A 43 10.62 2.42 -6.54
N ARG A 44 10.20 3.37 -5.73
CA ARG A 44 9.60 3.08 -4.43
C ARG A 44 8.56 4.12 -4.07
N PHE A 45 7.45 3.64 -3.52
CA PHE A 45 6.36 4.48 -3.03
C PHE A 45 5.94 4.02 -1.65
N ALA A 46 5.55 4.95 -0.79
CA ALA A 46 5.01 4.64 0.52
C ALA A 46 3.88 5.61 0.83
N VAL A 47 2.82 5.10 1.45
CA VAL A 47 1.65 5.89 1.83
C VAL A 47 1.21 5.55 3.24
N ARG A 48 0.51 6.48 3.88
CA ARG A 48 -0.10 6.31 5.20
C ARG A 48 -1.58 6.59 5.09
N ALA A 49 -2.39 5.81 5.82
CA ALA A 49 -3.82 6.03 5.89
C ALA A 49 -4.38 5.45 7.18
N GLU A 50 -5.55 5.92 7.58
CA GLU A 50 -6.23 5.42 8.77
C GLU A 50 -6.90 4.07 8.53
N GLU A 51 -7.09 3.69 7.27
CA GLU A 51 -7.68 2.41 6.90
C GLU A 51 -6.79 1.67 5.91
N LYS A 52 -6.73 0.35 6.05
CA LYS A 52 -5.88 -0.49 5.21
C LYS A 52 -6.24 -0.38 3.73
N LEU A 53 -7.53 -0.43 3.40
CA LEU A 53 -7.96 -0.30 2.01
C LEU A 53 -7.57 1.05 1.42
N THR A 54 -7.75 2.12 2.19
CA THR A 54 -7.37 3.47 1.75
C THR A 54 -5.88 3.55 1.45
N ALA A 55 -5.04 2.93 2.29
CA ALA A 55 -3.60 2.89 2.06
C ALA A 55 -3.27 2.22 0.73
N PHE A 56 -3.90 1.08 0.42
CA PHE A 56 -3.67 0.38 -0.84
C PHE A 56 -4.18 1.16 -2.05
N VAL A 57 -5.33 1.82 -1.92
CA VAL A 57 -5.87 2.66 -3.01
C VAL A 57 -4.94 3.82 -3.32
N GLU A 58 -4.45 4.51 -2.29
CA GLU A 58 -3.51 5.60 -2.47
C GLU A 58 -2.18 5.13 -3.06
N LEU A 59 -1.71 3.96 -2.64
CA LEU A 59 -0.49 3.38 -3.17
C LEU A 59 -0.64 3.07 -4.67
N GLU A 60 -1.75 2.47 -5.06
CA GLU A 60 -2.03 2.19 -6.46
C GLU A 60 -2.09 3.49 -7.29
N ALA A 61 -2.75 4.52 -6.76
CA ALA A 61 -2.84 5.80 -7.44
C ALA A 61 -1.46 6.44 -7.62
N ALA A 62 -0.60 6.38 -6.61
CA ALA A 62 0.76 6.91 -6.68
C ALA A 62 1.58 6.21 -7.75
N ILE A 63 1.45 4.89 -7.85
CA ILE A 63 2.16 4.09 -8.85
C ILE A 63 1.69 4.44 -10.26
N ARG A 64 0.39 4.67 -10.45
CA ARG A 64 -0.16 5.03 -11.78
C ARG A 64 0.33 6.38 -12.25
N VAL A 65 0.48 7.34 -11.33
CA VAL A 65 0.93 8.69 -11.66
C VAL A 65 2.44 8.73 -11.86
N GLY A 66 3.14 7.96 -11.06
CA GLY A 66 4.60 7.89 -11.09
C GLY A 66 5.12 6.89 -12.09
#